data_841da8b7e224f8b056461563961c9664
#
_entry.id   841da8b7e224f8b056461563961c9664
#
_cell.length_a   1.000
_cell.length_b   1.000
_cell.length_c   1.000
_cell.angle_alpha   90.00
_cell.angle_beta   90.00
_cell.angle_gamma   90.00
#
_symmetry.space_group_name_H-M   'P 1'
#
loop_
_entity.id
_entity.type
_entity.pdbx_description
1 polymer ?
#
loop_
_entity_poly.entity_id
_entity_poly.type
_entity_poly.pdbx_seq_one_letter_code
_entity_poly.pdbx_strand_id
1 'polypeptide(L)'
;LIQSGAIGKVHTVRLWKTGLPPDLTETKVKPIPKTLDWDMWLGPAPYVDYIPSKCHFTYRYFMDYSGGVFADFWCHIADVVYWAIQPKGLKSISARGEEADGIANTPKWIDVDYEFEDLKLFWTSTPPDVPGAANRGIGAYFEGEKGTLICDYETREITINGERVTDIPEIPKTLQRSPGHQQNFVDSVKSRTPSESNLAYAREMTLPMHLGLISWQLNRKLQWNAEKEKFIGDKEANAMLSRKPRKKWDLT
;
A
#
# COMPACT_ATOMS: atom_id res chain seq x y z
N LEU A 1 11.09 -18.70 -3.91
CA LEU A 1 12.25 -18.16 -4.66
C LEU A 1 13.05 -17.17 -3.80
N ILE A 2 12.47 -16.09 -3.32
CA ILE A 2 13.19 -15.10 -2.49
C ILE A 2 13.79 -15.78 -1.25
N GLN A 3 12.97 -16.49 -0.47
CA GLN A 3 13.41 -17.16 0.76
C GLN A 3 14.40 -18.30 0.55
N SER A 4 14.45 -18.89 -0.65
CA SER A 4 15.48 -19.89 -0.99
C SER A 4 16.87 -19.29 -1.26
N GLY A 5 16.96 -17.94 -1.32
CA GLY A 5 18.22 -17.25 -1.66
C GLY A 5 18.59 -17.33 -3.14
N ALA A 6 17.67 -17.67 -4.03
CA ALA A 6 17.95 -17.83 -5.46
C ALA A 6 18.59 -16.59 -6.11
N ILE A 7 18.18 -15.39 -5.67
CA ILE A 7 18.77 -14.11 -6.13
C ILE A 7 19.73 -13.47 -5.11
N GLY A 8 20.16 -14.22 -4.09
CA GLY A 8 20.93 -13.67 -2.97
C GLY A 8 20.10 -12.84 -1.99
N LYS A 9 20.76 -12.11 -1.06
CA LYS A 9 20.07 -11.19 -0.14
C LYS A 9 19.45 -10.04 -0.95
N VAL A 10 18.14 -9.85 -0.83
CA VAL A 10 17.44 -8.73 -1.46
C VAL A 10 17.73 -7.46 -0.66
N HIS A 11 18.13 -6.42 -1.34
CA HIS A 11 18.47 -5.11 -0.76
C HIS A 11 17.59 -3.96 -1.30
N THR A 12 16.94 -4.16 -2.44
CA THR A 12 16.09 -3.14 -3.07
C THR A 12 14.82 -3.79 -3.62
N VAL A 13 13.69 -3.15 -3.38
CA VAL A 13 12.41 -3.53 -3.99
C VAL A 13 11.75 -2.29 -4.59
N ARG A 14 11.23 -2.44 -5.81
CA ARG A 14 10.43 -1.40 -6.49
C ARG A 14 9.03 -1.91 -6.73
N LEU A 15 8.06 -1.17 -6.23
CA LEU A 15 6.64 -1.41 -6.45
C LEU A 15 6.07 -0.31 -7.33
N TRP A 16 5.12 -0.65 -8.18
CA TRP A 16 4.44 0.36 -8.97
C TRP A 16 3.01 -0.04 -9.30
N LYS A 17 2.20 0.99 -9.54
CA LYS A 17 0.88 0.85 -10.13
C LYS A 17 0.59 2.07 -11.00
N THR A 18 0.39 1.83 -12.28
CA THR A 18 -0.05 2.88 -13.19
C THR A 18 -1.53 3.17 -13.02
N GLY A 19 -1.92 4.39 -13.22
CA GLY A 19 -3.31 4.83 -13.18
C GLY A 19 -3.40 6.22 -12.58
N LEU A 20 -4.34 6.99 -13.09
CA LEU A 20 -4.64 8.34 -12.62
C LEU A 20 -6.03 8.36 -12.01
N PRO A 21 -6.28 9.21 -11.00
CA PRO A 21 -7.64 9.49 -10.56
C PRO A 21 -8.44 10.13 -11.71
N PRO A 22 -9.75 9.89 -11.77
CA PRO A 22 -10.59 10.61 -12.69
C PRO A 22 -10.65 12.10 -12.34
N ASP A 23 -10.85 12.95 -13.32
CA ASP A 23 -11.13 14.36 -13.12
C ASP A 23 -12.55 14.52 -12.55
N LEU A 24 -12.65 14.80 -11.26
CA LEU A 24 -13.92 14.97 -10.54
C LEU A 24 -14.21 16.45 -10.37
N THR A 25 -15.06 16.99 -11.22
CA THR A 25 -15.40 18.43 -11.26
C THR A 25 -16.75 18.78 -10.65
N GLU A 26 -17.64 17.80 -10.44
CA GLU A 26 -18.97 18.06 -9.89
C GLU A 26 -18.90 18.43 -8.39
N THR A 27 -19.18 19.68 -8.08
CA THR A 27 -19.19 20.22 -6.69
C THR A 27 -20.60 20.44 -6.15
N LYS A 28 -21.65 20.24 -6.97
CA LYS A 28 -23.01 20.57 -6.60
C LYS A 28 -23.54 19.63 -5.54
N VAL A 29 -23.94 20.21 -4.40
CA VAL A 29 -24.71 19.50 -3.37
C VAL A 29 -26.07 19.08 -3.93
N LYS A 30 -26.44 17.82 -3.69
CA LYS A 30 -27.73 17.25 -4.11
C LYS A 30 -28.47 16.65 -2.92
N PRO A 31 -29.79 16.47 -3.01
CA PRO A 31 -30.52 15.72 -2.00
C PRO A 31 -29.97 14.31 -1.86
N ILE A 32 -29.85 13.86 -0.63
CA ILE A 32 -29.41 12.49 -0.33
C ILE A 32 -30.44 11.50 -0.91
N PRO A 33 -30.03 10.49 -1.70
CA PRO A 33 -30.91 9.45 -2.19
C PRO A 33 -31.67 8.76 -1.03
N LYS A 34 -32.94 8.48 -1.19
CA LYS A 34 -33.75 7.81 -0.13
C LYS A 34 -33.21 6.44 0.29
N THR A 35 -32.42 5.80 -0.57
CA THR A 35 -31.80 4.50 -0.33
C THR A 35 -30.44 4.57 0.32
N LEU A 36 -29.93 5.78 0.62
CA LEU A 36 -28.60 6.01 1.18
C LEU A 36 -28.72 6.65 2.57
N ASP A 37 -28.27 5.96 3.60
CA ASP A 37 -28.00 6.56 4.91
C ASP A 37 -26.63 7.25 4.85
N TRP A 38 -26.65 8.55 4.55
CA TRP A 38 -25.43 9.34 4.37
C TRP A 38 -24.62 9.50 5.65
N ASP A 39 -25.26 9.59 6.79
CA ASP A 39 -24.56 9.67 8.08
C ASP A 39 -23.81 8.37 8.42
N MET A 40 -24.45 7.22 8.16
CA MET A 40 -23.83 5.92 8.31
C MET A 40 -22.71 5.71 7.28
N TRP A 41 -22.89 6.16 6.03
CA TRP A 41 -21.87 6.09 4.99
C TRP A 41 -20.63 6.89 5.35
N LEU A 42 -20.79 8.12 5.85
CA LEU A 42 -19.67 8.95 6.32
C LEU A 42 -18.96 8.32 7.53
N GLY A 43 -19.68 7.62 8.38
CA GLY A 43 -19.10 6.98 9.57
C GLY A 43 -18.34 7.99 10.44
N PRO A 44 -17.12 7.68 10.87
CA PRO A 44 -16.30 8.56 11.70
C PRO A 44 -15.68 9.75 10.95
N ALA A 45 -15.73 9.78 9.61
CA ALA A 45 -15.19 10.87 8.82
C ALA A 45 -15.92 12.20 9.08
N PRO A 46 -15.30 13.37 8.82
CA PRO A 46 -15.97 14.66 8.97
C PRO A 46 -17.29 14.72 8.20
N TYR A 47 -18.30 15.37 8.79
CA TYR A 47 -19.56 15.57 8.08
C TYR A 47 -19.36 16.54 6.91
N VAL A 48 -19.87 16.14 5.75
CA VAL A 48 -19.95 16.98 4.56
C VAL A 48 -21.30 16.78 3.89
N ASP A 49 -21.76 17.77 3.17
CA ASP A 49 -22.97 17.65 2.36
C ASP A 49 -22.79 16.62 1.24
N TYR A 50 -23.91 16.01 0.85
CA TYR A 50 -23.90 14.97 -0.17
C TYR A 50 -23.58 15.56 -1.55
N ILE A 51 -22.45 15.11 -2.10
CA ILE A 51 -22.04 15.37 -3.48
C ILE A 51 -21.88 13.99 -4.14
N PRO A 52 -22.59 13.69 -5.24
CA PRO A 52 -22.55 12.38 -5.90
C PRO A 52 -21.14 11.88 -6.24
N SER A 53 -20.26 12.81 -6.62
CA SER A 53 -18.87 12.48 -6.93
C SER A 53 -18.04 11.94 -5.75
N LYS A 54 -18.55 12.05 -4.50
CA LYS A 54 -17.87 11.51 -3.32
C LYS A 54 -18.19 10.04 -3.05
N CYS A 55 -19.14 9.46 -3.76
CA CYS A 55 -19.53 8.05 -3.68
C CYS A 55 -20.09 7.57 -5.03
N HIS A 56 -20.29 6.29 -5.32
CA HIS A 56 -19.87 5.16 -4.49
C HIS A 56 -18.40 4.78 -4.74
N PHE A 57 -18.02 4.54 -6.01
CA PHE A 57 -16.68 4.09 -6.41
C PHE A 57 -15.61 5.17 -6.18
N THR A 58 -15.96 6.42 -6.37
CA THR A 58 -15.05 7.58 -6.36
C THR A 58 -14.60 8.03 -4.97
N TYR A 59 -15.15 7.45 -3.88
CA TYR A 59 -14.67 7.70 -2.53
C TYR A 59 -13.15 7.52 -2.37
N ARG A 60 -12.57 6.69 -3.21
CA ARG A 60 -11.13 6.39 -3.25
C ARG A 60 -10.25 7.62 -3.39
N TYR A 61 -10.77 8.65 -4.02
CA TYR A 61 -10.05 9.87 -4.37
C TYR A 61 -10.21 11.00 -3.36
N PHE A 62 -10.72 10.67 -2.16
CA PHE A 62 -10.86 11.63 -1.06
C PHE A 62 -10.10 11.13 0.17
N MET A 63 -9.17 11.96 0.67
CA MET A 63 -8.32 11.62 1.81
C MET A 63 -9.11 11.33 3.09
N ASP A 64 -10.33 11.87 3.23
CA ASP A 64 -11.20 11.55 4.36
C ASP A 64 -11.65 10.08 4.39
N TYR A 65 -11.64 9.42 3.25
CA TYR A 65 -12.18 8.06 3.09
C TYR A 65 -11.15 7.04 2.65
N SER A 66 -10.12 7.48 1.92
CA SER A 66 -9.10 6.59 1.33
C SER A 66 -7.79 7.36 1.10
N GLY A 67 -6.92 6.89 0.22
CA GLY A 67 -5.63 7.52 -0.14
C GLY A 67 -5.31 7.39 -1.63
N GLY A 68 -6.34 7.37 -2.49
CA GLY A 68 -6.18 7.32 -3.95
C GLY A 68 -5.67 5.99 -4.47
N VAL A 69 -5.16 6.01 -5.69
CA VAL A 69 -4.59 4.82 -6.37
C VAL A 69 -3.49 4.18 -5.53
N PHE A 70 -2.66 4.99 -4.88
CA PHE A 70 -1.59 4.50 -4.03
C PHE A 70 -2.08 3.60 -2.90
N ALA A 71 -3.03 4.09 -2.09
CA ALA A 71 -3.54 3.32 -0.96
C ALA A 71 -4.39 2.13 -1.40
N ASP A 72 -5.19 2.29 -2.45
CA ASP A 72 -6.06 1.24 -2.98
C ASP A 72 -5.23 0.05 -3.50
N PHE A 73 -4.13 0.32 -4.20
CA PHE A 73 -3.29 -0.72 -4.78
C PHE A 73 -2.09 -1.15 -3.94
N TRP A 74 -1.80 -0.46 -2.84
CA TRP A 74 -0.69 -0.85 -1.97
C TRP A 74 -0.79 -2.31 -1.52
N CYS A 75 -1.93 -2.71 -0.97
CA CYS A 75 -2.14 -4.07 -0.48
C CYS A 75 -2.09 -5.13 -1.59
N HIS A 76 -2.35 -4.75 -2.84
CA HIS A 76 -2.30 -5.65 -3.96
C HIS A 76 -0.89 -6.09 -4.36
N ILE A 77 0.11 -5.27 -4.10
CA ILE A 77 1.47 -5.57 -4.55
C ILE A 77 2.51 -5.53 -3.43
N ALA A 78 2.32 -4.73 -2.38
CA ALA A 78 3.23 -4.73 -1.25
C ALA A 78 3.14 -6.04 -0.46
N ASP A 79 1.99 -6.70 -0.48
CA ASP A 79 1.77 -7.98 0.19
C ASP A 79 2.82 -9.04 -0.20
N VAL A 80 3.20 -9.13 -1.48
CA VAL A 80 4.23 -10.07 -1.92
C VAL A 80 5.61 -9.78 -1.29
N VAL A 81 5.91 -8.52 -0.98
CA VAL A 81 7.15 -8.12 -0.31
C VAL A 81 7.14 -8.56 1.15
N TYR A 82 6.05 -8.29 1.85
CA TYR A 82 5.89 -8.69 3.26
C TYR A 82 5.85 -10.21 3.40
N TRP A 83 5.24 -10.90 2.47
CA TRP A 83 5.22 -12.35 2.44
C TRP A 83 6.60 -12.96 2.16
N ALA A 84 7.38 -12.35 1.25
CA ALA A 84 8.69 -12.84 0.86
C ALA A 84 9.81 -12.45 1.83
N ILE A 85 9.83 -11.22 2.35
CA ILE A 85 10.98 -10.63 3.05
C ILE A 85 10.65 -10.24 4.50
N GLN A 86 9.41 -9.78 4.79
CA GLN A 86 9.01 -9.19 6.07
C GLN A 86 9.94 -8.05 6.50
N PRO A 87 9.93 -6.90 5.79
CA PRO A 87 10.83 -5.78 6.08
C PRO A 87 10.73 -5.33 7.53
N LYS A 88 11.86 -5.03 8.17
CA LYS A 88 11.92 -4.62 9.57
C LYS A 88 12.67 -3.29 9.73
N GLY A 89 12.40 -2.61 10.83
CA GLY A 89 13.15 -1.41 11.23
C GLY A 89 13.03 -0.28 10.22
N LEU A 90 11.80 0.12 9.85
CA LEU A 90 11.57 1.31 9.04
C LEU A 90 12.18 2.54 9.74
N LYS A 91 13.06 3.26 9.04
CA LYS A 91 13.84 4.40 9.54
C LYS A 91 13.35 5.74 9.01
N SER A 92 13.05 5.80 7.72
CA SER A 92 12.64 7.06 7.10
C SER A 92 11.71 6.84 5.92
N ILE A 93 10.90 7.86 5.66
CA ILE A 93 9.95 7.93 4.56
C ILE A 93 10.10 9.26 3.85
N SER A 94 10.17 9.25 2.52
CA SER A 94 10.18 10.46 1.71
C SER A 94 9.23 10.29 0.54
N ALA A 95 8.20 11.12 0.45
CA ALA A 95 7.24 11.09 -0.62
C ALA A 95 7.24 12.39 -1.42
N ARG A 96 6.97 12.29 -2.72
CA ARG A 96 6.74 13.40 -3.64
C ARG A 96 5.57 13.04 -4.55
N GLY A 97 4.87 14.03 -5.04
CA GLY A 97 3.72 13.83 -5.91
C GLY A 97 2.94 15.11 -6.13
N GLU A 98 1.88 15.01 -6.89
CA GLU A 98 0.94 16.11 -7.16
C GLU A 98 -0.45 15.73 -6.68
N GLU A 99 -1.24 16.70 -6.25
CA GLU A 99 -2.66 16.50 -5.96
C GLU A 99 -3.44 16.18 -7.23
N ALA A 100 -4.53 15.43 -7.07
CA ALA A 100 -5.46 15.18 -8.16
C ALA A 100 -6.15 16.47 -8.61
N ASP A 101 -6.59 16.48 -9.87
CA ASP A 101 -7.36 17.58 -10.41
C ASP A 101 -8.80 17.58 -9.88
N GLY A 102 -9.47 18.73 -9.95
CA GLY A 102 -10.87 18.88 -9.55
C GLY A 102 -11.08 18.91 -8.04
N ILE A 103 -12.05 18.15 -7.52
CA ILE A 103 -12.38 18.08 -6.09
C ILE A 103 -11.75 16.91 -5.36
N ALA A 104 -11.09 16.02 -6.08
CA ALA A 104 -10.29 14.96 -5.48
C ALA A 104 -9.07 15.57 -4.77
N ASN A 105 -8.68 15.01 -3.62
CA ASN A 105 -7.57 15.53 -2.82
C ASN A 105 -6.57 14.43 -2.41
N THR A 106 -6.58 13.31 -3.13
CA THR A 106 -5.54 12.29 -3.04
C THR A 106 -4.43 12.58 -4.06
N PRO A 107 -3.27 11.93 -3.96
CA PRO A 107 -2.24 12.10 -4.99
C PRO A 107 -2.77 11.75 -6.40
N LYS A 108 -2.49 12.63 -7.38
CA LYS A 108 -2.62 12.33 -8.81
C LYS A 108 -1.60 11.28 -9.21
N TRP A 109 -0.39 11.50 -8.79
CA TRP A 109 0.71 10.55 -8.80
C TRP A 109 1.53 10.72 -7.52
N ILE A 110 2.20 9.67 -7.09
CA ILE A 110 3.05 9.67 -5.90
C ILE A 110 4.20 8.69 -6.07
N ASP A 111 5.39 9.16 -5.72
CA ASP A 111 6.57 8.32 -5.54
C ASP A 111 6.96 8.36 -4.07
N VAL A 112 7.28 7.21 -3.50
CA VAL A 112 7.64 7.10 -2.08
C VAL A 112 8.87 6.23 -1.92
N ASP A 113 9.84 6.76 -1.18
CA ASP A 113 11.07 6.09 -0.79
C ASP A 113 10.98 5.69 0.69
N TYR A 114 11.19 4.42 0.98
CA TYR A 114 11.26 3.87 2.33
C TYR A 114 12.64 3.29 2.60
N GLU A 115 13.23 3.67 3.72
CA GLU A 115 14.47 3.09 4.23
C GLU A 115 14.18 2.20 5.43
N PHE A 116 14.35 0.90 5.26
CA PHE A 116 14.36 -0.10 6.33
C PHE A 116 15.81 -0.40 6.77
N GLU A 117 15.98 -1.25 7.76
CA GLU A 117 17.33 -1.64 8.23
C GLU A 117 18.22 -2.19 7.13
N ASP A 118 17.70 -3.13 6.35
CA ASP A 118 18.44 -3.87 5.33
C ASP A 118 17.78 -3.80 3.95
N LEU A 119 16.75 -2.95 3.78
CA LEU A 119 15.99 -2.88 2.55
C LEU A 119 15.67 -1.43 2.19
N LYS A 120 15.83 -1.09 0.91
CA LYS A 120 15.22 0.08 0.30
C LYS A 120 13.98 -0.36 -0.47
N LEU A 121 12.84 0.23 -0.15
CA LEU A 121 11.59 -0.04 -0.84
C LEU A 121 11.09 1.24 -1.48
N PHE A 122 10.73 1.16 -2.75
CA PHE A 122 10.23 2.28 -3.54
C PHE A 122 8.83 1.97 -4.04
N TRP A 123 7.98 2.98 -4.02
CA TRP A 123 6.72 2.98 -4.75
C TRP A 123 6.76 4.07 -5.82
N THR A 124 6.27 3.75 -7.01
CA THR A 124 6.12 4.74 -8.09
C THR A 124 4.77 4.60 -8.79
N SER A 125 4.23 5.73 -9.26
CA SER A 125 2.99 5.76 -10.04
C SER A 125 3.19 5.42 -11.52
N THR A 126 4.43 5.18 -11.93
CA THR A 126 4.83 4.74 -13.27
C THR A 126 5.76 3.54 -13.16
N PRO A 127 5.83 2.68 -14.20
CA PRO A 127 6.79 1.60 -14.19
C PRO A 127 8.22 2.15 -14.03
N PRO A 128 9.03 1.58 -13.12
CA PRO A 128 10.43 1.97 -13.00
C PRO A 128 11.22 1.57 -14.26
N ASP A 129 12.35 2.26 -14.48
CA ASP A 129 13.28 1.91 -15.57
C ASP A 129 14.12 0.68 -15.18
N VAL A 130 13.49 -0.49 -15.21
CA VAL A 130 14.11 -1.77 -14.96
C VAL A 130 13.60 -2.82 -15.97
N PRO A 131 14.40 -3.87 -16.24
CA PRO A 131 14.01 -4.90 -17.20
C PRO A 131 12.63 -5.52 -16.88
N GLY A 132 11.76 -5.55 -17.88
CA GLY A 132 10.44 -6.17 -17.78
C GLY A 132 9.33 -5.30 -17.18
N ALA A 133 9.62 -4.11 -16.67
CA ALA A 133 8.61 -3.27 -16.01
C ALA A 133 7.71 -2.50 -16.99
N ALA A 134 8.25 -2.05 -18.12
CA ALA A 134 7.58 -1.11 -19.04
C ALA A 134 6.18 -1.54 -19.51
N ASN A 135 5.95 -2.84 -19.66
CA ASN A 135 4.67 -3.40 -20.13
C ASN A 135 3.76 -3.89 -18.99
N ARG A 136 4.08 -3.59 -17.74
CA ARG A 136 3.32 -4.01 -16.57
C ARG A 136 2.65 -2.82 -15.90
N GLY A 137 1.33 -2.80 -15.90
CA GLY A 137 0.56 -1.74 -15.22
C GLY A 137 0.62 -1.81 -13.68
N ILE A 138 1.08 -2.94 -13.14
CA ILE A 138 1.34 -3.18 -11.70
C ILE A 138 2.48 -4.18 -11.59
N GLY A 139 3.33 -4.07 -10.58
CA GLY A 139 4.38 -5.05 -10.39
C GLY A 139 5.27 -4.80 -9.18
N ALA A 140 6.07 -5.81 -8.89
CA ALA A 140 7.15 -5.78 -7.92
C ALA A 140 8.45 -6.24 -8.58
N TYR A 141 9.53 -5.50 -8.37
CA TYR A 141 10.87 -5.82 -8.83
C TYR A 141 11.80 -5.92 -7.63
N PHE A 142 12.41 -7.07 -7.46
CA PHE A 142 13.33 -7.37 -6.38
C PHE A 142 14.76 -7.41 -6.91
N GLU A 143 15.65 -6.67 -6.29
CA GLU A 143 17.09 -6.65 -6.59
C GLU A 143 17.84 -7.32 -5.44
N GLY A 144 18.51 -8.40 -5.73
CA GLY A 144 19.36 -9.13 -4.80
C GLY A 144 20.81 -9.17 -5.26
N GLU A 145 21.69 -9.68 -4.39
CA GLU A 145 23.15 -9.71 -4.62
C GLU A 145 23.57 -10.56 -5.84
N LYS A 146 22.73 -11.54 -6.25
CA LYS A 146 23.02 -12.47 -7.33
C LYS A 146 22.11 -12.35 -8.53
N GLY A 147 21.04 -11.56 -8.41
CA GLY A 147 20.08 -11.45 -9.49
C GLY A 147 18.85 -10.64 -9.14
N THR A 148 17.86 -10.72 -10.00
CA THR A 148 16.62 -9.97 -9.90
C THR A 148 15.39 -10.85 -10.10
N LEU A 149 14.27 -10.46 -9.52
CA LEU A 149 12.98 -11.08 -9.77
C LEU A 149 11.95 -9.99 -10.03
N ILE A 150 11.21 -10.09 -11.13
CA ILE A 150 10.05 -9.25 -11.42
C ILE A 150 8.79 -10.11 -11.40
N CYS A 151 7.72 -9.58 -10.83
CA CYS A 151 6.42 -10.25 -10.85
C CYS A 151 5.25 -9.27 -10.86
N ASP A 152 4.13 -9.79 -11.31
CA ASP A 152 2.80 -9.20 -11.20
C ASP A 152 1.80 -10.29 -10.74
N TYR A 153 0.49 -10.12 -10.99
CA TYR A 153 -0.52 -11.12 -10.61
C TYR A 153 -0.40 -12.45 -11.36
N GLU A 154 0.12 -12.42 -12.59
CA GLU A 154 0.05 -13.56 -13.51
C GLU A 154 1.43 -14.15 -13.78
N THR A 155 2.45 -13.30 -13.84
CA THR A 155 3.74 -13.67 -14.36
C THR A 155 4.88 -13.38 -13.39
N ARG A 156 5.96 -14.13 -13.54
CA ARG A 156 7.24 -13.84 -12.89
C ARG A 156 8.39 -14.16 -13.83
N GLU A 157 9.42 -13.36 -13.72
CA GLU A 157 10.70 -13.58 -14.43
C GLU A 157 11.84 -13.45 -13.42
N ILE A 158 12.83 -14.30 -13.55
CA ILE A 158 14.00 -14.30 -12.69
C ILE A 158 15.26 -14.23 -13.55
N THR A 159 16.20 -13.41 -13.11
CA THR A 159 17.52 -13.28 -13.73
C THR A 159 18.58 -13.56 -12.67
N ILE A 160 19.53 -14.44 -12.95
CA ILE A 160 20.63 -14.77 -12.04
C ILE A 160 21.93 -14.57 -12.80
N ASN A 161 22.87 -13.83 -12.20
CA ASN A 161 24.16 -13.49 -12.82
C ASN A 161 24.02 -12.88 -14.24
N GLY A 162 22.96 -12.12 -14.49
CA GLY A 162 22.68 -11.48 -15.78
C GLY A 162 21.95 -12.35 -16.81
N GLU A 163 21.70 -13.62 -16.51
CA GLU A 163 21.03 -14.55 -17.40
C GLU A 163 19.59 -14.84 -16.96
N ARG A 164 18.63 -14.79 -17.89
CA ARG A 164 17.24 -15.15 -17.62
C ARG A 164 17.13 -16.65 -17.34
N VAL A 165 16.56 -17.00 -16.22
CA VAL A 165 16.34 -18.39 -15.81
C VAL A 165 14.94 -18.81 -16.30
N THR A 166 14.92 -19.75 -17.26
CA THR A 166 13.68 -20.32 -17.79
C THR A 166 13.27 -21.59 -17.05
N ASP A 167 14.25 -22.36 -16.57
CA ASP A 167 14.04 -23.61 -15.86
C ASP A 167 14.34 -23.38 -14.38
N ILE A 168 13.28 -23.09 -13.62
CA ILE A 168 13.41 -22.80 -12.19
C ILE A 168 13.58 -24.12 -11.46
N PRO A 169 14.73 -24.33 -10.76
CA PRO A 169 14.95 -25.56 -10.03
C PRO A 169 13.88 -25.78 -8.96
N GLU A 170 13.63 -27.03 -8.64
CA GLU A 170 12.75 -27.37 -7.53
C GLU A 170 13.34 -26.81 -6.24
N ILE A 171 12.56 -25.97 -5.55
CA ILE A 171 12.95 -25.32 -4.30
C ILE A 171 12.04 -25.81 -3.18
N PRO A 172 12.55 -25.85 -1.93
CA PRO A 172 11.71 -26.17 -0.78
C PRO A 172 10.51 -25.23 -0.68
N LYS A 173 9.33 -25.77 -0.51
CA LYS A 173 8.11 -24.99 -0.27
C LYS A 173 8.09 -24.53 1.18
N THR A 174 8.57 -23.31 1.42
CA THR A 174 8.63 -22.70 2.76
C THR A 174 7.32 -22.04 3.18
N LEU A 175 6.48 -21.70 2.21
CA LEU A 175 5.16 -21.11 2.46
C LEU A 175 4.08 -22.18 2.29
N GLN A 176 3.18 -22.23 3.26
CA GLN A 176 1.99 -23.08 3.16
C GLN A 176 1.11 -22.57 2.01
N ARG A 177 0.58 -23.50 1.22
CA ARG A 177 -0.42 -23.13 0.20
C ARG A 177 -1.73 -22.77 0.89
N SER A 178 -2.23 -21.59 0.59
CA SER A 178 -3.54 -21.14 1.08
C SER A 178 -4.66 -22.03 0.55
N PRO A 179 -5.63 -22.41 1.40
CA PRO A 179 -6.85 -23.11 0.95
C PRO A 179 -7.80 -22.16 0.22
N GLY A 180 -7.47 -20.89 0.12
CA GLY A 180 -8.30 -19.81 -0.35
C GLY A 180 -8.85 -18.96 0.79
N HIS A 181 -9.09 -17.69 0.50
CA HIS A 181 -9.43 -16.68 1.50
C HIS A 181 -10.66 -17.04 2.37
N GLN A 182 -11.75 -17.48 1.76
CA GLN A 182 -12.98 -17.84 2.46
C GLN A 182 -12.76 -19.05 3.37
N GLN A 183 -12.09 -20.09 2.85
CA GLN A 183 -11.81 -21.29 3.62
C GLN A 183 -10.85 -20.99 4.78
N ASN A 184 -9.82 -20.21 4.55
CA ASN A 184 -8.87 -19.79 5.60
C ASN A 184 -9.59 -19.04 6.73
N PHE A 185 -10.55 -18.15 6.41
CA PHE A 185 -11.39 -17.47 7.41
C PHE A 185 -12.20 -18.47 8.25
N VAL A 186 -12.91 -19.41 7.59
CA VAL A 186 -13.73 -20.42 8.28
C VAL A 186 -12.87 -21.31 9.18
N ASP A 187 -11.72 -21.74 8.68
CA ASP A 187 -10.79 -22.59 9.45
C ASP A 187 -10.23 -21.85 10.66
N SER A 188 -9.91 -20.56 10.51
CA SER A 188 -9.46 -19.70 11.61
C SER A 188 -10.53 -19.52 12.68
N VAL A 189 -11.80 -19.34 12.27
CA VAL A 189 -12.92 -19.27 13.22
C VAL A 189 -13.06 -20.56 14.03
N LYS A 190 -12.92 -21.74 13.37
CA LYS A 190 -13.03 -23.05 14.02
C LYS A 190 -11.85 -23.36 14.92
N SER A 191 -10.64 -23.13 14.44
CA SER A 191 -9.40 -23.49 15.15
C SER A 191 -8.96 -22.47 16.18
N ARG A 192 -9.48 -21.23 16.10
CA ARG A 192 -9.01 -20.05 16.87
C ARG A 192 -7.55 -19.67 16.60
N THR A 193 -6.99 -20.13 15.49
CA THR A 193 -5.66 -19.69 15.02
C THR A 193 -5.79 -18.44 14.16
N PRO A 194 -4.81 -17.54 14.17
CA PRO A 194 -4.82 -16.36 13.30
C PRO A 194 -4.93 -16.75 11.82
N SER A 195 -5.73 -16.01 11.07
CA SER A 195 -5.79 -16.15 9.61
C SER A 195 -4.51 -15.64 8.94
N GLU A 196 -4.30 -16.02 7.68
CA GLU A 196 -3.15 -15.56 6.88
C GLU A 196 -3.08 -14.02 6.80
N SER A 197 -4.23 -13.38 6.58
CA SER A 197 -4.35 -11.91 6.57
C SER A 197 -4.91 -11.38 7.89
N ASN A 198 -4.29 -11.76 9.02
CA ASN A 198 -4.71 -11.27 10.32
C ASN A 198 -4.35 -9.79 10.54
N LEU A 199 -4.96 -9.18 11.58
CA LEU A 199 -4.78 -7.75 11.85
C LEU A 199 -3.33 -7.33 12.10
N ALA A 200 -2.53 -8.15 12.78
CA ALA A 200 -1.13 -7.84 13.05
C ALA A 200 -0.33 -7.77 11.75
N TYR A 201 -0.50 -8.77 10.87
CA TYR A 201 0.13 -8.80 9.55
C TYR A 201 -0.34 -7.62 8.69
N ALA A 202 -1.65 -7.42 8.58
CA ALA A 202 -2.22 -6.35 7.78
C ALA A 202 -1.74 -4.97 8.25
N ARG A 203 -1.63 -4.76 9.57
CA ARG A 203 -1.12 -3.53 10.17
C ARG A 203 0.35 -3.26 9.80
N GLU A 204 1.21 -4.25 9.93
CA GLU A 204 2.64 -4.11 9.54
C GLU A 204 2.76 -3.76 8.06
N MET A 205 1.99 -4.40 7.21
CA MET A 205 2.04 -4.20 5.76
C MET A 205 1.44 -2.86 5.33
N THR A 206 0.37 -2.37 5.97
CA THR A 206 -0.29 -1.10 5.58
C THR A 206 0.30 0.14 6.23
N LEU A 207 0.99 0.02 7.36
CA LEU A 207 1.57 1.17 8.06
C LEU A 207 2.46 2.04 7.15
N PRO A 208 3.40 1.52 6.38
CA PRO A 208 4.24 2.36 5.52
C PRO A 208 3.44 3.17 4.49
N MET A 209 2.36 2.64 3.97
CA MET A 209 1.48 3.37 3.05
C MET A 209 0.90 4.63 3.71
N HIS A 210 0.39 4.51 4.93
CA HIS A 210 -0.13 5.67 5.66
C HIS A 210 0.97 6.70 5.96
N LEU A 211 2.17 6.24 6.34
CA LEU A 211 3.32 7.13 6.59
C LEU A 211 3.77 7.82 5.30
N GLY A 212 3.69 7.13 4.15
CA GLY A 212 3.93 7.71 2.83
C GLY A 212 2.98 8.85 2.49
N LEU A 213 1.67 8.68 2.74
CA LEU A 213 0.68 9.73 2.56
C LEU A 213 0.94 10.94 3.47
N ILE A 214 1.33 10.72 4.73
CA ILE A 214 1.69 11.82 5.64
C ILE A 214 2.92 12.57 5.14
N SER A 215 3.96 11.86 4.69
CA SER A 215 5.16 12.48 4.10
C SER A 215 4.82 13.32 2.86
N TRP A 216 3.94 12.82 1.99
CA TRP A 216 3.45 13.54 0.82
C TRP A 216 2.69 14.81 1.21
N GLN A 217 1.70 14.71 2.12
CA GLN A 217 0.91 15.87 2.57
C GLN A 217 1.78 16.96 3.20
N LEU A 218 2.83 16.57 3.94
CA LEU A 218 3.76 17.49 4.59
C LEU A 218 4.91 17.92 3.66
N ASN A 219 5.01 17.32 2.48
CA ASN A 219 6.05 17.59 1.48
C ASN A 219 7.48 17.59 2.06
N ARG A 220 7.79 16.61 2.89
CA ARG A 220 9.13 16.46 3.50
C ARG A 220 9.45 15.02 3.90
N LYS A 221 10.77 14.71 3.92
CA LYS A 221 11.27 13.44 4.48
C LYS A 221 10.99 13.41 5.99
N LEU A 222 10.47 12.29 6.46
CA LEU A 222 10.14 12.05 7.86
C LEU A 222 11.01 10.91 8.41
N GLN A 223 11.48 11.07 9.66
CA GLN A 223 12.21 10.05 10.39
C GLN A 223 11.24 9.29 11.30
N TRP A 224 11.32 7.97 11.30
CA TRP A 224 10.42 7.10 12.02
C TRP A 224 11.12 6.29 13.09
N ASN A 225 10.53 6.20 14.26
CA ASN A 225 10.94 5.27 15.31
C ASN A 225 9.95 4.09 15.32
N ALA A 226 10.39 2.94 14.82
CA ALA A 226 9.55 1.75 14.67
C ALA A 226 9.11 1.15 16.02
N GLU A 227 9.91 1.27 17.08
CA GLU A 227 9.55 0.76 18.42
C GLU A 227 8.48 1.61 19.10
N LYS A 228 8.60 2.94 18.97
CA LYS A 228 7.66 3.90 19.56
C LYS A 228 6.47 4.21 18.67
N GLU A 229 6.54 3.79 17.41
CA GLU A 229 5.55 4.10 16.37
C GLU A 229 5.22 5.58 16.29
N LYS A 230 6.28 6.39 16.20
CA LYS A 230 6.21 7.85 16.14
C LYS A 230 7.26 8.43 15.21
N PHE A 231 6.92 9.53 14.59
CA PHE A 231 7.91 10.36 13.90
C PHE A 231 8.84 11.03 14.90
N ILE A 232 10.13 11.00 14.59
CA ILE A 232 11.19 11.55 15.46
C ILE A 232 11.21 13.07 15.30
N GLY A 233 10.95 13.78 16.39
CA GLY A 233 11.07 15.25 16.45
C GLY A 233 10.02 16.02 15.65
N ASP A 234 9.01 15.37 15.09
CA ASP A 234 7.99 16.00 14.24
C ASP A 234 6.59 15.91 14.86
N LYS A 235 6.19 16.98 15.54
CA LYS A 235 4.88 17.06 16.22
C LYS A 235 3.71 17.10 15.24
N GLU A 236 3.87 17.77 14.10
CA GLU A 236 2.84 17.89 13.07
C GLU A 236 2.57 16.52 12.43
N ALA A 237 3.61 15.82 12.00
CA ALA A 237 3.48 14.47 11.47
C ALA A 237 2.86 13.51 12.49
N ASN A 238 3.26 13.60 13.77
CA ASN A 238 2.67 12.77 14.83
C ASN A 238 1.18 13.05 15.07
N ALA A 239 0.73 14.29 14.90
CA ALA A 239 -0.69 14.62 15.00
C ALA A 239 -1.53 13.98 13.88
N MET A 240 -0.91 13.67 12.74
CA MET A 240 -1.58 13.02 11.59
C MET A 240 -1.69 11.49 11.73
N LEU A 241 -1.07 10.88 12.74
CA LEU A 241 -1.17 9.42 12.98
C LEU A 241 -2.56 8.99 13.47
N SER A 242 -3.39 9.93 13.87
CA SER A 242 -4.78 9.67 14.26
C SER A 242 -5.70 10.75 13.72
N ARG A 243 -6.97 10.39 13.54
CA ARG A 243 -8.04 11.33 13.14
C ARG A 243 -9.07 11.39 14.25
N LYS A 244 -9.53 12.60 14.54
CA LYS A 244 -10.62 12.79 15.52
C LYS A 244 -11.94 12.35 14.86
N PRO A 245 -12.62 11.32 15.39
CA PRO A 245 -13.89 10.89 14.85
C PRO A 245 -15.01 11.94 15.17
N ARG A 246 -16.10 11.89 14.43
CA ARG A 246 -17.31 12.62 14.84
C ARG A 246 -17.84 12.05 16.16
N LYS A 247 -18.38 12.92 17.03
CA LYS A 247 -18.80 12.58 18.41
C LYS A 247 -19.65 11.30 18.49
N LYS A 248 -20.57 11.07 17.57
CA LYS A 248 -21.43 9.87 17.52
C LYS A 248 -20.61 8.58 17.29
N TRP A 249 -19.43 8.69 16.67
CA TRP A 249 -18.57 7.59 16.27
C TRP A 249 -17.31 7.50 17.14
N ASP A 250 -17.23 8.29 18.18
CA ASP A 250 -16.14 8.25 19.15
C ASP A 250 -16.38 7.05 20.08
N LEU A 251 -15.46 6.11 20.07
CA LEU A 251 -15.51 4.88 20.86
C LEU A 251 -14.64 4.96 22.14
N THR A 252 -14.04 6.12 22.43
CA THR A 252 -13.16 6.35 23.59
C THR A 252 -13.85 7.17 24.69
#